data_12361e99e2a1fa91048bd07253c9e233
#
_entry.id   12361e99e2a1fa91048bd07253c9e233
#
_cell.length_a   1.000
_cell.length_b   1.000
_cell.length_c   1.000
_cell.angle_alpha   90.00
_cell.angle_beta   90.00
_cell.angle_gamma   90.00
#
_symmetry.space_group_name_H-M   'P 1'
#
loop_
_entity.id
_entity.type
_entity.pdbx_description
1 polymer ?
#
loop_
_entity_poly.entity_id
_entity_poly.type
_entity_poly.pdbx_seq_one_letter_code
_entity_poly.pdbx_strand_id
1 'polypeptide(L)' 'VNSIRYIEHILDLFPIELYKTKRIRRFEMAYVAESYFGDELSFFCDEVNANEFHVEVKKNGSEVVCRSKVIFE' A
#
# COMPACT_ATOMS: atom_id res chain seq x y z
N VAL A 1 13.54 -3.98 -6.77
CA VAL A 1 12.98 -3.73 -5.43
C VAL A 1 12.21 -4.95 -4.96
N ASN A 2 12.38 -5.27 -3.69
CA ASN A 2 11.77 -6.45 -3.09
C ASN A 2 10.27 -6.21 -2.80
N SER A 3 9.40 -7.09 -3.27
CA SER A 3 7.96 -6.99 -3.06
C SER A 3 7.58 -7.01 -1.57
N ILE A 4 8.34 -7.70 -0.74
CA ILE A 4 8.10 -7.76 0.70
C ILE A 4 8.21 -6.36 1.32
N ARG A 5 9.14 -5.54 0.84
CA ARG A 5 9.29 -4.17 1.34
C ARG A 5 8.06 -3.32 1.01
N TYR A 6 7.51 -3.47 -0.18
CA TYR A 6 6.27 -2.75 -0.53
C TYR A 6 5.14 -3.13 0.40
N ILE A 7 4.99 -4.43 0.66
CA ILE A 7 3.95 -4.94 1.55
C ILE A 7 4.13 -4.36 2.95
N GLU A 8 5.35 -4.40 3.49
CA GLU A 8 5.64 -3.86 4.81
C GLU A 8 5.31 -2.37 4.91
N HIS A 9 5.73 -1.58 3.93
CA HIS A 9 5.47 -0.14 3.92
C HIS A 9 3.97 0.16 3.82
N ILE A 10 3.26 -0.58 2.99
CA ILE A 10 1.81 -0.40 2.84
C ILE A 10 1.11 -0.70 4.15
N LEU A 11 1.46 -1.80 4.79
CA LEU A 11 0.83 -2.20 6.05
C LEU A 11 1.17 -1.23 7.19
N ASP A 12 2.33 -0.58 7.14
CA ASP A 12 2.75 0.41 8.13
C ASP A 12 2.01 1.75 8.00
N LEU A 13 1.29 1.98 6.90
CA LEU A 13 0.50 3.20 6.73
C LEU A 13 -0.70 3.26 7.65
N PHE A 14 -1.14 2.13 8.18
CA PHE A 14 -2.34 2.06 9.00
C PHE A 14 -1.99 2.12 10.48
N PRO A 15 -2.83 2.79 11.31
CA PRO A 15 -2.55 2.88 12.75
C PRO A 15 -2.67 1.52 13.43
N ILE A 16 -1.88 1.32 14.48
CA ILE A 16 -1.86 0.05 15.21
C ILE A 16 -3.21 -0.29 15.82
N GLU A 17 -4.01 0.71 16.18
CA GLU A 17 -5.35 0.51 16.73
C GLU A 17 -6.26 -0.25 15.77
N LEU A 18 -6.08 -0.04 14.48
CA LEU A 18 -6.84 -0.73 13.46
C LEU A 18 -6.57 -2.24 13.52
N TYR A 19 -5.29 -2.61 13.71
CA TYR A 19 -4.90 -4.01 13.81
C TYR A 19 -5.33 -4.66 15.12
N LYS A 20 -5.53 -3.87 16.18
CA LYS A 20 -6.00 -4.38 17.46
C LYS A 20 -7.49 -4.71 17.46
N THR A 21 -8.28 -3.98 16.67
CA THR A 21 -9.74 -4.10 16.64
C THR A 21 -10.25 -4.83 15.42
N LYS A 22 -9.47 -4.89 14.35
CA LYS A 22 -9.87 -5.50 13.10
C LYS A 22 -8.72 -6.36 12.58
N ARG A 23 -9.04 -7.24 11.63
CA ARG A 23 -8.01 -8.01 10.93
C ARG A 23 -8.17 -7.83 9.43
N ILE A 24 -7.11 -8.08 8.69
CA ILE A 24 -7.13 -7.98 7.25
C ILE A 24 -7.91 -9.18 6.71
N ARG A 25 -8.98 -8.89 5.98
CA ARG A 25 -9.77 -9.90 5.28
C ARG A 25 -9.22 -10.18 3.90
N ARG A 26 -8.71 -9.15 3.23
CA ARG A 26 -8.18 -9.28 1.87
C ARG A 26 -7.08 -8.25 1.65
N PHE A 27 -6.00 -8.72 1.03
CA PHE A 27 -4.91 -7.87 0.59
C PHE A 27 -4.63 -8.21 -0.87
N GLU A 28 -4.77 -7.22 -1.75
CA GLU A 28 -4.47 -7.39 -3.17
C GLU A 28 -3.40 -6.39 -3.55
N MET A 29 -2.46 -6.79 -4.39
CA MET A 29 -1.41 -5.93 -4.86
C MET A 29 -1.10 -6.21 -6.31
N ALA A 30 -0.99 -5.16 -7.12
CA ALA A 30 -0.66 -5.28 -8.54
C ALA A 30 0.51 -4.36 -8.85
N TYR A 31 1.54 -4.92 -9.45
CA TYR A 31 2.68 -4.15 -9.95
C TYR A 31 2.34 -3.62 -11.33
N VAL A 32 2.63 -2.34 -11.54
CA VAL A 32 2.34 -1.65 -12.80
C VAL A 32 3.64 -1.37 -13.54
N ALA A 33 4.71 -1.04 -12.80
CA ALA A 33 6.02 -0.73 -13.37
C ALA A 33 7.10 -1.08 -12.38
N GLU A 34 8.35 -1.18 -12.86
CA GLU A 34 9.49 -1.46 -12.02
C GLU A 34 10.01 -0.19 -11.35
N SER A 35 10.57 -0.35 -10.15
CA SER A 35 11.34 0.70 -9.50
C SER A 35 12.74 0.19 -9.22
N TYR A 36 13.69 1.11 -9.15
CA TYR A 36 15.09 0.78 -9.02
C TYR A 36 15.69 1.46 -7.80
N PHE A 37 16.86 1.00 -7.40
CA PHE A 37 17.60 1.63 -6.32
C PHE A 37 17.83 3.10 -6.66
N GLY A 38 17.50 3.99 -5.72
CA GLY A 38 17.62 5.43 -5.94
C GLY A 38 16.33 6.10 -6.36
N ASP A 39 15.31 5.35 -6.79
CA ASP A 39 14.01 5.93 -7.07
C ASP A 39 13.36 6.37 -5.76
N GLU A 40 12.74 7.55 -5.79
CA GLU A 40 12.00 8.08 -4.65
C GLU A 40 10.56 7.59 -4.71
N LEU A 41 10.15 6.84 -3.69
CA LEU A 41 8.80 6.27 -3.62
C LEU A 41 7.91 7.11 -2.73
N SER A 42 6.69 7.35 -3.19
CA SER A 42 5.65 8.04 -2.43
C SER A 42 4.44 7.13 -2.31
N PHE A 43 3.86 7.07 -1.12
CA PHE A 43 2.73 6.20 -0.81
C PHE A 43 1.49 7.06 -0.56
N PHE A 44 0.43 6.79 -1.31
CA PHE A 44 -0.84 7.51 -1.21
C PHE A 44 -1.92 6.52 -0.79
N CYS A 45 -2.67 6.87 0.24
CA CYS A 45 -3.72 6.01 0.78
C CYS A 45 -5.06 6.71 0.70
N ASP A 46 -6.04 6.06 0.05
CA ASP A 46 -7.42 6.53 -0.02
C ASP A 46 -8.31 5.62 0.81
N GLU A 47 -9.08 6.20 1.71
CA GLU A 47 -10.09 5.48 2.47
C GLU A 47 -11.38 5.45 1.64
N VAL A 48 -11.71 4.28 1.09
CA VAL A 48 -12.92 4.10 0.29
C VAL A 48 -14.14 4.01 1.17
N ASN A 49 -14.02 3.27 2.26
CA ASN A 49 -15.02 3.21 3.33
C ASN A 49 -14.31 2.81 4.63
N ALA A 50 -15.06 2.59 5.71
CA ALA A 50 -14.49 2.32 7.03
C ALA A 50 -13.57 1.10 7.07
N ASN A 51 -13.73 0.16 6.14
CA ASN A 51 -12.97 -1.09 6.14
C ASN A 51 -12.12 -1.30 4.88
N GLU A 52 -12.22 -0.42 3.90
CA GLU A 52 -11.53 -0.61 2.63
C GLU A 52 -10.63 0.59 2.31
N PHE A 53 -9.38 0.28 2.00
CA PHE A 53 -8.38 1.30 1.67
C PHE A 53 -7.69 0.93 0.36
N HIS A 54 -7.44 1.93 -0.48
CA HIS A 54 -6.66 1.76 -1.70
C HIS A 54 -5.35 2.51 -1.54
N VAL A 55 -4.24 1.85 -1.83
CA VAL A 55 -2.90 2.43 -1.72
C VAL A 55 -2.28 2.46 -3.10
N GLU A 56 -1.70 3.60 -3.45
CA GLU A 56 -0.99 3.75 -4.70
C GLU A 56 0.45 4.17 -4.39
N VAL A 57 1.41 3.49 -4.99
CA VAL A 57 2.83 3.81 -4.83
C VAL A 57 3.31 4.42 -6.14
N LYS A 58 3.89 5.62 -6.05
CA LYS A 58 4.45 6.32 -7.20
C LYS A 58 5.95 6.50 -7.02
N LYS A 59 6.67 6.46 -8.12
CA LYS A 59 8.10 6.78 -8.13
C LYS A 59 8.34 8.14 -8.74
N ASN A 60 9.31 8.85 -8.16
CA ASN A 60 9.75 10.16 -8.64
C ASN A 60 8.59 11.14 -8.83
N GLY A 61 7.58 11.02 -7.98
CA GLY A 61 6.47 11.95 -7.89
C GLY A 61 5.32 11.76 -8.85
N SER A 62 5.47 10.92 -9.87
CA SER A 62 4.43 10.88 -10.91
C SER A 62 4.10 9.49 -11.47
N GLU A 63 5.04 8.58 -11.55
CA GLU A 63 4.81 7.29 -12.20
C GLU A 63 4.32 6.24 -11.21
N VAL A 64 3.14 5.66 -11.47
CA VAL A 64 2.59 4.60 -10.63
C VAL A 64 3.40 3.31 -10.84
N VAL A 65 3.88 2.73 -9.75
CA VAL A 65 4.62 1.46 -9.79
C VAL A 65 3.83 0.31 -9.18
N CYS A 66 2.90 0.62 -8.26
CA CYS A 66 2.15 -0.40 -7.56
C CYS A 66 0.79 0.15 -7.13
N ARG A 67 -0.23 -0.70 -7.16
CA ARG A 67 -1.54 -0.43 -6.59
C ARG A 67 -1.92 -1.56 -5.65
N SER A 68 -2.54 -1.21 -4.55
CA SER A 68 -2.93 -2.18 -3.54
C SER A 68 -4.33 -1.88 -3.03
N LYS A 69 -5.03 -2.95 -2.61
CA LYS A 69 -6.31 -2.85 -1.93
C LYS A 69 -6.20 -3.62 -0.63
N VAL A 70 -6.59 -2.99 0.48
CA VAL A 70 -6.59 -3.59 1.80
C VAL A 70 -8.00 -3.53 2.35
N ILE A 71 -8.56 -4.68 2.70
CA ILE A 71 -9.92 -4.77 3.26
C ILE A 71 -9.81 -5.40 4.63
N PHE A 72 -10.37 -4.70 5.62
CA PHE A 72 -10.45 -5.16 7.00
C PHE A 72 -11.84 -5.71 7.29
N GLU A 73 -11.94 -6.53 8.35
CA GLU A 73 -13.22 -7.01 8.86
C GLU A 73 -13.33 -6.89 10.38
#